data_ce16d5e8554b84df14f13506e7c377e9
#
_entry.id   ce16d5e8554b84df14f13506e7c377e9
#
_cell.length_a   1.000
_cell.length_b   1.000
_cell.length_c   1.000
_cell.angle_alpha   90.00
_cell.angle_beta   90.00
_cell.angle_gamma   90.00
#
_symmetry.space_group_name_H-M   'P 1'
#
loop_
_entity.id
_entity.type
_entity.pdbx_description
1 polymer ?
#
loop_
_entity_poly.entity_id
_entity_poly.type
_entity_poly.pdbx_seq_one_letter_code
_entity_poly.pdbx_strand_id
1 'polypeptide(L)'
;MKNKKFASFLAAAEALVLLAMPAFAADEQTELPASEAAEGQQEQTAAPAEQETALPADAQTDGEPEPQLTYVALGDSIAAGVGLPGVLCTPTESGLDYSANFEGYPDQSYIALVAQGLGLDRQHAIDLGLPGLMSADLLDMVRDSGTSQPNQATGSTYTYPQFQDYLRKADIISIQIGSNDATVPCVMGLGEATHWKSEKLVELTVSGDLRNFSLENLQAMTNALRQLRLTPEETRDTNRLLFHGMDVICRDAYTQVTTNLPLILQEIRKLNPDATILLVGWYDPVPLLPAWNRYFCDLNRFAKELAAQQEGVTYVPVTFTQTSSDAHPTVRGHRYIANQILSALK
;
A
#
# COMPACT_ATOMS: atom_id res chain seq x y z
N MET A 1 -5.30 -24.31 0.18
CA MET A 1 -3.86 -24.23 -0.16
C MET A 1 -3.57 -23.30 -1.34
N LYS A 2 -4.45 -23.14 -2.36
CA LYS A 2 -4.21 -22.24 -3.51
C LYS A 2 -4.25 -20.76 -3.14
N ASN A 3 -5.09 -20.33 -2.21
CA ASN A 3 -5.32 -18.93 -1.89
C ASN A 3 -4.20 -18.25 -1.06
N LYS A 4 -3.48 -19.00 -0.19
CA LYS A 4 -2.30 -18.46 0.50
C LYS A 4 -1.16 -18.09 -0.45
N LYS A 5 -1.07 -18.79 -1.58
CA LYS A 5 -0.06 -18.55 -2.61
C LYS A 5 -0.29 -17.28 -3.38
N PHE A 6 -1.53 -16.81 -3.49
CA PHE A 6 -1.91 -15.69 -4.34
C PHE A 6 -1.68 -14.31 -3.68
N ALA A 7 -1.99 -14.14 -2.40
CA ALA A 7 -1.65 -12.92 -1.66
C ALA A 7 -0.13 -12.70 -1.59
N SER A 8 0.61 -13.80 -1.56
CA SER A 8 2.05 -13.83 -1.68
C SER A 8 2.57 -13.41 -3.05
N PHE A 9 1.79 -13.61 -4.08
CA PHE A 9 2.20 -13.40 -5.48
C PHE A 9 2.30 -11.91 -5.85
N LEU A 10 1.46 -11.05 -5.28
CA LEU A 10 1.46 -9.61 -5.57
C LEU A 10 2.80 -8.94 -5.21
N ALA A 11 3.32 -9.24 -4.04
CA ALA A 11 4.58 -8.69 -3.55
C ALA A 11 5.81 -9.07 -4.39
N ALA A 12 5.76 -10.18 -5.13
CA ALA A 12 6.91 -10.67 -5.88
C ALA A 12 6.97 -10.24 -7.34
N ALA A 13 5.86 -9.86 -7.92
CA ALA A 13 5.88 -9.34 -9.28
C ALA A 13 6.55 -7.98 -9.35
N GLU A 14 6.39 -7.18 -8.31
CA GLU A 14 7.09 -5.92 -8.17
C GLU A 14 8.61 -6.14 -8.06
N ALA A 15 9.04 -7.18 -7.34
CA ALA A 15 10.44 -7.59 -7.28
C ALA A 15 10.97 -8.15 -8.62
N LEU A 16 10.13 -8.86 -9.38
CA LEU A 16 10.52 -9.42 -10.70
C LEU A 16 10.71 -8.32 -11.74
N VAL A 17 9.92 -7.25 -11.67
CA VAL A 17 10.06 -6.09 -12.55
C VAL A 17 11.38 -5.36 -12.29
N LEU A 18 11.81 -5.23 -11.03
CA LEU A 18 13.12 -4.67 -10.67
C LEU A 18 14.32 -5.48 -11.20
N LEU A 19 14.14 -6.78 -11.39
CA LEU A 19 15.24 -7.70 -11.70
C LEU A 19 15.30 -8.14 -13.16
N ALA A 20 14.26 -7.92 -13.95
CA ALA A 20 14.29 -8.17 -15.38
C ALA A 20 15.05 -7.09 -16.18
N MET A 21 15.54 -6.03 -15.53
CA MET A 21 16.48 -5.11 -16.13
C MET A 21 17.80 -5.88 -16.41
N PRO A 22 18.33 -5.84 -17.63
CA PRO A 22 19.61 -6.46 -17.92
C PRO A 22 20.64 -5.87 -16.95
N ALA A 23 21.28 -6.74 -16.16
CA ALA A 23 22.49 -6.40 -15.46
C ALA A 23 23.49 -6.00 -16.55
N PHE A 24 23.58 -4.71 -16.86
CA PHE A 24 24.70 -4.19 -17.60
C PHE A 24 25.92 -4.52 -16.77
N ALA A 25 26.72 -5.41 -17.31
CA ALA A 25 27.95 -5.91 -16.76
C ALA A 25 28.79 -4.76 -16.21
N ALA A 26 28.92 -4.74 -14.92
CA ALA A 26 30.07 -4.13 -14.29
C ALA A 26 31.13 -5.23 -14.17
N ASP A 27 31.79 -5.48 -15.26
CA ASP A 27 33.13 -6.08 -15.28
C ASP A 27 34.11 -4.90 -15.20
N GLU A 28 34.33 -4.42 -13.98
CA GLU A 28 35.51 -3.63 -13.65
C GLU A 28 35.76 -3.78 -12.16
N GLN A 29 36.74 -4.65 -11.87
CA GLN A 29 37.40 -4.72 -10.58
C GLN A 29 38.12 -3.39 -10.34
N THR A 30 37.62 -2.60 -9.43
CA THR A 30 38.37 -1.51 -8.82
C THR A 30 38.39 -1.77 -7.31
N GLU A 31 39.53 -2.21 -6.84
CA GLU A 31 39.87 -2.30 -5.42
C GLU A 31 39.78 -0.89 -4.80
N LEU A 32 38.95 -0.73 -3.80
CA LEU A 32 38.97 0.44 -2.92
C LEU A 32 39.75 0.11 -1.66
N PRO A 33 40.62 1.01 -1.19
CA PRO A 33 41.45 0.76 -0.03
C PRO A 33 40.65 0.79 1.27
N ALA A 34 41.05 -0.09 2.20
CA ALA A 34 40.55 -0.18 3.55
C ALA A 34 40.80 1.13 4.32
N SER A 35 39.80 1.69 4.95
CA SER A 35 39.92 2.74 5.94
C SER A 35 39.60 2.18 7.32
N GLU A 36 40.53 2.46 8.20
CA GLU A 36 40.63 1.98 9.58
C GLU A 36 39.44 2.37 10.46
N ALA A 37 39.05 1.43 11.33
CA ALA A 37 38.08 1.60 12.39
C ALA A 37 38.64 2.53 13.49
N ALA A 38 37.84 3.51 13.90
CA ALA A 38 38.02 4.23 15.16
C ALA A 38 36.93 3.78 16.15
N GLU A 39 37.38 3.06 17.19
CA GLU A 39 36.59 2.74 18.37
C GLU A 39 36.32 4.00 19.18
N GLY A 40 35.08 4.32 19.43
CA GLY A 40 34.65 5.36 20.36
C GLY A 40 33.76 4.76 21.45
N GLN A 41 34.31 4.54 22.63
CA GLN A 41 33.56 4.20 23.83
C GLN A 41 32.69 5.40 24.25
N GLN A 42 31.40 5.19 24.50
CA GLN A 42 30.54 6.14 25.18
C GLN A 42 30.16 5.60 26.58
N GLU A 43 30.59 6.36 27.57
CA GLU A 43 30.28 6.25 28.98
C GLU A 43 28.78 6.41 29.27
N GLN A 44 28.22 5.48 30.05
CA GLN A 44 26.90 5.60 30.65
C GLN A 44 26.97 6.55 31.86
N THR A 45 26.31 7.71 31.75
CA THR A 45 25.99 8.54 32.93
C THR A 45 24.53 8.33 33.30
N ALA A 46 24.32 7.86 34.53
CA ALA A 46 23.05 7.71 35.20
C ALA A 46 22.43 9.08 35.53
N ALA A 47 21.14 9.27 35.18
CA ALA A 47 20.34 10.43 35.61
C ALA A 47 19.64 10.14 36.94
N PRO A 48 19.45 11.16 37.80
CA PRO A 48 18.82 10.98 39.11
C PRO A 48 17.29 10.90 39.05
N ALA A 49 16.74 10.16 40.02
CA ALA A 49 15.28 9.99 40.22
C ALA A 49 14.65 11.32 40.62
N GLU A 50 13.65 11.75 39.86
CA GLU A 50 12.74 12.86 40.22
C GLU A 50 11.56 12.33 41.01
N GLN A 51 11.25 13.04 42.11
CA GLN A 51 10.18 12.76 43.04
C GLN A 51 8.80 13.08 42.39
N GLU A 52 7.91 12.13 42.55
CA GLU A 52 6.48 12.20 42.21
C GLU A 52 5.77 13.18 43.15
N THR A 53 5.46 14.38 42.67
CA THR A 53 4.55 15.31 43.36
C THR A 53 3.14 15.07 42.87
N ALA A 54 2.30 14.52 43.74
CA ALA A 54 0.87 14.34 43.51
C ALA A 54 0.18 15.71 43.28
N LEU A 55 -0.46 15.84 42.08
CA LEU A 55 -1.37 16.94 41.78
C LEU A 55 -2.78 16.64 42.38
N PRO A 56 -3.52 17.66 42.84
CA PRO A 56 -4.84 17.47 43.43
C PRO A 56 -5.87 17.03 42.36
N ALA A 57 -6.78 16.15 42.77
CA ALA A 57 -7.89 15.70 41.97
C ALA A 57 -8.82 16.91 41.68
N ASP A 58 -8.79 17.41 40.47
CA ASP A 58 -9.74 18.40 40.01
C ASP A 58 -11.03 17.73 39.51
N ALA A 59 -12.13 18.41 39.85
CA ALA A 59 -13.51 18.02 39.68
C ALA A 59 -13.82 17.51 38.26
N GLN A 60 -14.39 16.31 38.18
CA GLN A 60 -15.12 15.85 37.00
C GLN A 60 -16.29 16.81 36.75
N THR A 61 -16.19 17.61 35.73
CA THR A 61 -17.36 18.25 35.10
C THR A 61 -18.00 17.17 34.23
N ASP A 62 -19.24 16.79 34.62
CA ASP A 62 -20.14 15.98 33.78
C ASP A 62 -20.57 16.81 32.56
N GLY A 63 -19.66 17.02 31.63
CA GLY A 63 -19.95 17.46 30.26
C GLY A 63 -20.18 16.22 29.42
N GLU A 64 -21.28 16.16 28.66
CA GLU A 64 -21.40 15.15 27.58
C GLU A 64 -20.12 15.17 26.76
N PRO A 65 -19.52 14.00 26.46
CA PRO A 65 -18.32 13.96 25.66
C PRO A 65 -18.57 14.65 24.30
N GLU A 66 -17.73 15.62 23.96
CA GLU A 66 -17.79 16.26 22.64
C GLU A 66 -17.78 15.17 21.56
N PRO A 67 -18.60 15.29 20.50
CA PRO A 67 -18.64 14.30 19.44
C PRO A 67 -17.26 14.14 18.84
N GLN A 68 -16.71 12.94 18.97
CA GLN A 68 -15.37 12.64 18.45
C GLN A 68 -15.45 12.45 16.93
N LEU A 69 -14.51 13.06 16.18
CA LEU A 69 -14.42 12.89 14.72
C LEU A 69 -14.22 11.42 14.36
N THR A 70 -14.76 11.01 13.23
CA THR A 70 -14.55 9.66 12.67
C THR A 70 -13.74 9.73 11.36
N TYR A 71 -12.61 9.04 11.34
CA TYR A 71 -11.74 8.91 10.18
C TYR A 71 -11.90 7.53 9.54
N VAL A 72 -12.11 7.46 8.23
CA VAL A 72 -12.20 6.22 7.45
C VAL A 72 -11.17 6.24 6.33
N ALA A 73 -10.35 5.20 6.24
CA ALA A 73 -9.41 5.02 5.14
C ALA A 73 -9.90 3.95 4.18
N LEU A 74 -10.05 4.32 2.91
CA LEU A 74 -10.35 3.43 1.80
C LEU A 74 -9.08 3.16 1.00
N GLY A 75 -8.89 1.95 0.55
CA GLY A 75 -7.78 1.64 -0.34
C GLY A 75 -7.49 0.16 -0.49
N ASP A 76 -6.28 -0.11 -0.91
CA ASP A 76 -5.77 -1.45 -1.18
C ASP A 76 -4.84 -1.96 -0.05
N SER A 77 -3.83 -2.74 -0.41
CA SER A 77 -2.83 -3.28 0.53
C SER A 77 -2.03 -2.21 1.28
N ILE A 78 -1.89 -1.01 0.71
CA ILE A 78 -1.18 0.11 1.34
C ILE A 78 -2.00 0.63 2.52
N ALA A 79 -3.30 0.79 2.35
CA ALA A 79 -4.21 1.15 3.44
C ALA A 79 -4.22 0.06 4.52
N ALA A 80 -4.41 -1.19 4.13
CA ALA A 80 -4.41 -2.33 5.05
C ALA A 80 -3.09 -2.53 5.84
N GLY A 81 -2.03 -1.78 5.49
CA GLY A 81 -0.74 -1.86 6.16
C GLY A 81 0.06 -3.12 5.83
N VAL A 82 -0.18 -3.73 4.66
CA VAL A 82 0.61 -4.90 4.22
C VAL A 82 2.10 -4.56 4.24
N GLY A 83 2.92 -5.51 4.71
CA GLY A 83 4.35 -5.29 4.96
C GLY A 83 4.67 -4.89 6.40
N LEU A 84 3.71 -4.40 7.17
CA LEU A 84 3.87 -4.16 8.61
C LEU A 84 3.47 -5.41 9.42
N PRO A 85 4.05 -5.62 10.61
CA PRO A 85 3.58 -6.65 11.52
C PRO A 85 2.18 -6.29 12.06
N GLY A 86 1.30 -7.29 12.17
CA GLY A 86 -0.01 -7.11 12.78
C GLY A 86 -1.18 -6.90 11.82
N VAL A 87 -0.98 -7.04 10.50
CA VAL A 87 -2.12 -7.13 9.56
C VAL A 87 -2.95 -8.38 9.86
N LEU A 88 -4.24 -8.18 10.08
CA LEU A 88 -5.17 -9.25 10.44
C LEU A 88 -5.98 -9.70 9.22
N CYS A 89 -5.95 -11.00 8.94
CA CYS A 89 -6.81 -11.60 7.94
C CYS A 89 -7.13 -13.05 8.31
N THR A 90 -8.32 -13.50 7.93
CA THR A 90 -8.79 -14.87 8.16
C THR A 90 -9.08 -15.55 6.82
N PRO A 91 -8.48 -16.73 6.53
CA PRO A 91 -8.82 -17.49 5.34
C PRO A 91 -10.27 -17.99 5.41
N THR A 92 -11.03 -17.81 4.33
CA THR A 92 -12.40 -18.29 4.16
C THR A 92 -12.52 -19.14 2.91
N GLU A 93 -13.69 -19.70 2.65
CA GLU A 93 -13.97 -20.44 1.41
C GLU A 93 -13.93 -19.52 0.16
N SER A 94 -14.34 -18.28 0.32
CA SER A 94 -14.37 -17.27 -0.76
C SER A 94 -13.07 -16.47 -0.90
N GLY A 95 -12.06 -16.70 -0.04
CA GLY A 95 -10.78 -16.00 -0.08
C GLY A 95 -10.29 -15.53 1.28
N LEU A 96 -9.91 -14.28 1.42
CA LEU A 96 -9.36 -13.70 2.65
C LEU A 96 -10.33 -12.66 3.22
N ASP A 97 -10.68 -12.81 4.49
CA ASP A 97 -11.49 -11.85 5.23
C ASP A 97 -10.58 -10.90 6.03
N TYR A 98 -10.69 -9.61 5.78
CA TYR A 98 -9.93 -8.54 6.43
C TYR A 98 -10.76 -7.73 7.45
N SER A 99 -11.99 -8.16 7.77
CA SER A 99 -12.86 -7.40 8.69
C SER A 99 -12.24 -7.17 10.07
N ALA A 100 -11.43 -8.11 10.55
CA ALA A 100 -10.69 -7.95 11.80
C ALA A 100 -9.64 -6.81 11.75
N ASN A 101 -9.18 -6.44 10.53
CA ASN A 101 -8.22 -5.35 10.34
C ASN A 101 -8.89 -3.97 10.40
N PHE A 102 -10.22 -3.87 10.26
CA PHE A 102 -10.92 -2.58 10.20
C PHE A 102 -10.69 -1.72 11.44
N GLU A 103 -10.68 -2.33 12.62
CA GLU A 103 -10.35 -1.68 13.89
C GLU A 103 -9.04 -2.22 14.48
N GLY A 104 -8.53 -3.34 13.96
CA GLY A 104 -7.33 -4.05 14.43
C GLY A 104 -6.05 -3.79 13.63
N TYR A 105 -6.04 -2.79 12.75
CA TYR A 105 -4.91 -2.46 11.87
C TYR A 105 -3.57 -2.25 12.61
N PRO A 106 -2.41 -2.40 11.92
CA PRO A 106 -1.10 -2.25 12.55
C PRO A 106 -0.87 -0.87 13.17
N ASP A 107 -0.27 -0.80 14.36
CA ASP A 107 0.04 0.45 15.08
C ASP A 107 0.95 1.40 14.29
N GLN A 108 1.73 0.87 13.34
CA GLN A 108 2.65 1.64 12.51
C GLN A 108 2.09 1.96 11.12
N SER A 109 0.84 1.58 10.84
CA SER A 109 0.14 1.97 9.61
C SER A 109 -0.08 3.49 9.55
N TYR A 110 -0.24 4.03 8.35
CA TYR A 110 -0.51 5.46 8.24
C TYR A 110 -1.85 5.83 8.89
N ILE A 111 -2.82 4.91 8.92
CA ILE A 111 -4.13 5.10 9.56
C ILE A 111 -3.97 5.26 11.06
N ALA A 112 -3.21 4.36 11.72
CA ALA A 112 -2.92 4.48 13.15
C ALA A 112 -2.22 5.81 13.48
N LEU A 113 -1.28 6.22 12.64
CA LEU A 113 -0.54 7.47 12.84
C LEU A 113 -1.40 8.71 12.59
N VAL A 114 -2.34 8.67 11.65
CA VAL A 114 -3.34 9.74 11.44
C VAL A 114 -4.29 9.80 12.63
N ALA A 115 -4.82 8.65 13.07
CA ALA A 115 -5.68 8.56 14.25
C ALA A 115 -4.99 9.18 15.48
N GLN A 116 -3.74 8.81 15.75
CA GLN A 116 -2.94 9.40 16.82
C GLN A 116 -2.78 10.92 16.66
N GLY A 117 -2.51 11.39 15.45
CA GLY A 117 -2.35 12.82 15.16
C GLY A 117 -3.65 13.63 15.33
N LEU A 118 -4.81 13.01 15.18
CA LEU A 118 -6.13 13.59 15.39
C LEU A 118 -6.68 13.34 16.81
N GLY A 119 -5.98 12.57 17.64
CA GLY A 119 -6.47 12.21 18.98
C GLY A 119 -7.64 11.22 18.99
N LEU A 120 -7.77 10.39 17.94
CA LEU A 120 -8.83 9.41 17.79
C LEU A 120 -8.43 8.05 18.38
N ASP A 121 -9.41 7.36 18.95
CA ASP A 121 -9.28 5.95 19.27
C ASP A 121 -9.58 5.05 18.05
N ARG A 122 -9.43 3.73 18.21
CA ARG A 122 -9.63 2.78 17.11
C ARG A 122 -11.10 2.64 16.66
N GLN A 123 -12.05 3.00 17.50
CA GLN A 123 -13.48 2.96 17.15
C GLN A 123 -13.86 4.14 16.25
N HIS A 124 -13.04 5.20 16.29
CA HIS A 124 -13.21 6.41 15.48
C HIS A 124 -12.21 6.52 14.33
N ALA A 125 -11.39 5.49 14.11
CA ALA A 125 -10.50 5.43 12.96
C ALA A 125 -10.57 4.03 12.34
N ILE A 126 -11.17 3.93 11.17
CA ILE A 126 -11.53 2.66 10.53
C ILE A 126 -10.69 2.44 9.27
N ASP A 127 -10.07 1.28 9.18
CA ASP A 127 -9.31 0.85 8.01
C ASP A 127 -10.15 -0.05 7.11
N LEU A 128 -10.66 0.48 6.02
CA LEU A 128 -11.36 -0.28 4.98
C LEU A 128 -10.42 -0.67 3.82
N GLY A 129 -9.12 -0.77 4.08
CA GLY A 129 -8.13 -1.21 3.11
C GLY A 129 -8.25 -2.72 2.83
N LEU A 130 -8.33 -3.08 1.55
CA LEU A 130 -8.47 -4.47 1.09
C LEU A 130 -7.32 -4.82 0.13
N PRO A 131 -6.37 -5.68 0.52
CA PRO A 131 -5.22 -6.03 -0.30
C PRO A 131 -5.61 -6.57 -1.68
N GLY A 132 -4.98 -6.03 -2.72
CA GLY A 132 -5.25 -6.40 -4.10
C GLY A 132 -6.48 -5.71 -4.70
N LEU A 133 -7.20 -4.87 -3.97
CA LEU A 133 -8.40 -4.18 -4.46
C LEU A 133 -8.05 -3.28 -5.65
N MET A 134 -8.85 -3.36 -6.71
CA MET A 134 -8.78 -2.50 -7.88
C MET A 134 -9.83 -1.38 -7.81
N SER A 135 -9.70 -0.37 -8.64
CA SER A 135 -10.64 0.76 -8.64
C SER A 135 -12.09 0.36 -8.96
N ALA A 136 -12.28 -0.66 -9.79
CA ALA A 136 -13.61 -1.20 -10.10
C ALA A 136 -14.22 -1.90 -8.88
N ASP A 137 -13.44 -2.71 -8.16
CA ASP A 137 -13.89 -3.39 -6.95
C ASP A 137 -14.27 -2.37 -5.86
N LEU A 138 -13.45 -1.31 -5.66
CA LEU A 138 -13.78 -0.25 -4.70
C LEU A 138 -15.08 0.47 -5.07
N LEU A 139 -15.33 0.71 -6.35
CA LEU A 139 -16.59 1.30 -6.82
C LEU A 139 -17.80 0.43 -6.46
N ASP A 140 -17.69 -0.90 -6.65
CA ASP A 140 -18.73 -1.85 -6.27
C ASP A 140 -18.91 -1.86 -4.72
N MET A 141 -17.81 -1.87 -3.96
CA MET A 141 -17.86 -1.83 -2.49
C MET A 141 -18.58 -0.58 -1.97
N VAL A 142 -18.33 0.58 -2.55
CA VAL A 142 -18.99 1.83 -2.14
C VAL A 142 -20.47 1.81 -2.50
N ARG A 143 -20.85 1.19 -3.63
CA ARG A 143 -22.26 1.08 -4.08
C ARG A 143 -23.08 0.10 -3.25
N ASP A 144 -22.53 -1.10 -3.02
CA ASP A 144 -23.30 -2.25 -2.56
C ASP A 144 -22.67 -2.96 -1.34
N SER A 145 -21.64 -2.41 -0.72
CA SER A 145 -20.85 -3.04 0.37
C SER A 145 -20.21 -4.38 -0.02
N GLY A 146 -20.04 -4.64 -1.31
CA GLY A 146 -19.44 -5.87 -1.82
C GLY A 146 -19.11 -5.78 -3.30
N THR A 147 -18.25 -6.67 -3.76
CA THR A 147 -17.96 -6.86 -5.19
C THR A 147 -18.43 -8.24 -5.64
N SER A 148 -19.08 -8.28 -6.79
CA SER A 148 -19.54 -9.54 -7.42
C SER A 148 -18.41 -10.28 -8.14
N GLN A 149 -17.29 -9.57 -8.41
CA GLN A 149 -16.14 -10.18 -9.10
C GLN A 149 -15.04 -10.52 -8.10
N PRO A 150 -14.48 -11.73 -8.15
CA PRO A 150 -13.34 -12.08 -7.33
C PRO A 150 -12.15 -11.21 -7.74
N ASN A 151 -11.48 -10.64 -6.75
CA ASN A 151 -10.21 -9.97 -6.97
C ASN A 151 -9.20 -10.95 -7.59
N GLN A 152 -8.65 -10.61 -8.75
CA GLN A 152 -7.75 -11.49 -9.50
C GLN A 152 -6.47 -11.82 -8.70
N ALA A 153 -5.99 -10.89 -7.88
CA ALA A 153 -4.78 -11.09 -7.10
C ALA A 153 -4.97 -12.06 -5.93
N THR A 154 -6.10 -12.02 -5.25
CA THR A 154 -6.37 -12.83 -4.05
C THR A 154 -7.36 -13.96 -4.29
N GLY A 155 -8.12 -13.92 -5.38
CA GLY A 155 -9.27 -14.81 -5.63
C GLY A 155 -10.42 -14.58 -4.66
N SER A 156 -10.42 -13.44 -3.94
CA SER A 156 -11.41 -13.12 -2.93
C SER A 156 -12.58 -12.33 -3.52
N THR A 157 -13.79 -12.66 -3.12
CA THR A 157 -14.95 -11.78 -3.20
C THR A 157 -15.07 -11.06 -1.86
N TYR A 158 -15.21 -9.73 -1.89
CA TYR A 158 -15.36 -8.95 -0.67
C TYR A 158 -16.83 -8.61 -0.46
N THR A 159 -17.35 -8.90 0.72
CA THR A 159 -18.70 -8.52 1.13
C THR A 159 -18.67 -8.17 2.60
N TYR A 160 -18.84 -6.88 2.89
CA TYR A 160 -18.83 -6.35 4.25
C TYR A 160 -20.07 -5.47 4.44
N PRO A 161 -21.15 -5.97 5.01
CA PRO A 161 -22.43 -5.22 5.15
C PRO A 161 -22.28 -3.88 5.85
N GLN A 162 -21.31 -3.76 6.79
CA GLN A 162 -21.03 -2.54 7.53
C GLN A 162 -20.25 -1.47 6.74
N PHE A 163 -19.74 -1.78 5.53
CA PHE A 163 -18.84 -0.90 4.77
C PHE A 163 -19.45 0.48 4.52
N GLN A 164 -20.68 0.52 4.02
CA GLN A 164 -21.37 1.80 3.80
C GLN A 164 -21.73 2.52 5.10
N ASP A 165 -21.95 1.80 6.19
CA ASP A 165 -22.28 2.42 7.48
C ASP A 165 -21.11 3.20 8.06
N TYR A 166 -19.88 2.71 7.86
CA TYR A 166 -18.68 3.48 8.19
C TYR A 166 -18.57 4.74 7.35
N LEU A 167 -18.84 4.65 6.04
CA LEU A 167 -18.79 5.82 5.15
C LEU A 167 -19.83 6.89 5.51
N ARG A 168 -21.06 6.48 5.90
CA ARG A 168 -22.12 7.42 6.31
C ARG A 168 -21.77 8.22 7.57
N LYS A 169 -20.93 7.65 8.44
CA LYS A 169 -20.55 8.25 9.74
C LYS A 169 -19.22 8.99 9.70
N ALA A 170 -18.48 8.90 8.60
CA ALA A 170 -17.16 9.46 8.51
C ALA A 170 -17.18 10.98 8.39
N ASP A 171 -16.41 11.68 9.22
CA ASP A 171 -16.13 13.11 9.04
C ASP A 171 -15.00 13.32 8.04
N ILE A 172 -14.06 12.38 8.00
CA ILE A 172 -12.89 12.41 7.13
C ILE A 172 -12.76 11.06 6.43
N ILE A 173 -12.63 11.08 5.11
CA ILE A 173 -12.40 9.88 4.28
C ILE A 173 -11.13 10.07 3.48
N SER A 174 -10.13 9.20 3.64
CA SER A 174 -8.99 9.13 2.73
C SER A 174 -9.16 7.99 1.74
N ILE A 175 -8.76 8.21 0.48
CA ILE A 175 -8.89 7.24 -0.61
C ILE A 175 -7.52 7.08 -1.27
N GLN A 176 -6.98 5.86 -1.29
CA GLN A 176 -5.78 5.49 -2.04
C GLN A 176 -6.05 4.20 -2.79
N ILE A 177 -6.32 4.30 -4.10
CA ILE A 177 -6.72 3.19 -4.95
C ILE A 177 -6.19 3.39 -6.38
N GLY A 178 -5.88 2.30 -7.09
CA GLY A 178 -5.48 2.36 -8.49
C GLY A 178 -4.11 1.75 -8.77
N SER A 179 -3.30 1.47 -7.74
CA SER A 179 -2.02 0.77 -7.93
C SER A 179 -2.25 -0.61 -8.54
N ASN A 180 -3.25 -1.33 -8.06
CA ASN A 180 -3.55 -2.70 -8.48
C ASN A 180 -4.17 -2.80 -9.87
N ASP A 181 -4.76 -1.74 -10.40
CA ASP A 181 -5.27 -1.68 -11.77
C ASP A 181 -4.16 -1.95 -12.80
N ALA A 182 -2.90 -1.57 -12.50
CA ALA A 182 -1.73 -1.91 -13.30
C ALA A 182 -0.94 -3.10 -12.74
N THR A 183 -0.80 -3.20 -11.42
CA THR A 183 0.04 -4.22 -10.77
C THR A 183 -0.52 -5.62 -10.99
N VAL A 184 -1.82 -5.83 -10.79
CA VAL A 184 -2.44 -7.16 -10.94
C VAL A 184 -2.31 -7.70 -12.36
N PRO A 185 -2.65 -6.97 -13.44
CA PRO A 185 -2.43 -7.45 -14.81
C PRO A 185 -0.95 -7.71 -15.13
N CYS A 186 -0.04 -6.90 -14.61
CA CYS A 186 1.40 -7.12 -14.77
C CYS A 186 1.84 -8.45 -14.12
N VAL A 187 1.40 -8.71 -12.90
CA VAL A 187 1.69 -9.95 -12.15
C VAL A 187 1.16 -11.17 -12.88
N MET A 188 -0.09 -11.10 -13.32
CA MET A 188 -0.74 -12.19 -14.06
C MET A 188 0.01 -12.48 -15.37
N GLY A 189 0.36 -11.44 -16.11
CA GLY A 189 1.13 -11.57 -17.35
C GLY A 189 2.52 -12.15 -17.13
N LEU A 190 3.21 -11.80 -16.02
CA LEU A 190 4.49 -12.40 -15.65
C LEU A 190 4.35 -13.87 -15.26
N GLY A 191 3.28 -14.21 -14.54
CA GLY A 191 2.94 -15.60 -14.22
C GLY A 191 2.77 -16.43 -15.49
N GLU A 192 1.98 -15.95 -16.44
CA GLU A 192 1.75 -16.60 -17.72
C GLU A 192 3.06 -16.72 -18.53
N ALA A 193 3.82 -15.64 -18.68
CA ALA A 193 5.07 -15.63 -19.45
C ALA A 193 6.13 -16.58 -18.88
N THR A 194 6.11 -16.85 -17.58
CA THR A 194 7.06 -17.76 -16.89
C THR A 194 6.47 -19.14 -16.61
N HIS A 195 5.26 -19.45 -17.07
CA HIS A 195 4.51 -20.65 -16.71
C HIS A 195 4.46 -20.85 -15.18
N TRP A 196 4.24 -19.76 -14.45
CA TRP A 196 4.15 -19.69 -12.99
C TRP A 196 5.43 -20.11 -12.24
N LYS A 197 6.57 -20.23 -12.93
CA LYS A 197 7.87 -20.43 -12.26
C LYS A 197 8.22 -19.28 -11.32
N SER A 198 7.71 -18.10 -11.60
CA SER A 198 7.84 -16.92 -10.76
C SER A 198 7.24 -17.10 -9.35
N GLU A 199 6.37 -18.09 -9.13
CA GLU A 199 5.79 -18.40 -7.80
C GLU A 199 6.86 -18.58 -6.70
N LYS A 200 8.04 -19.09 -7.04
CA LYS A 200 9.16 -19.24 -6.10
C LYS A 200 9.79 -17.91 -5.67
N LEU A 201 9.83 -16.93 -6.56
CA LEU A 201 10.24 -15.56 -6.20
C LEU A 201 9.23 -14.92 -5.28
N VAL A 202 7.96 -15.22 -5.48
CA VAL A 202 6.86 -14.84 -4.62
C VAL A 202 7.06 -15.34 -3.20
N GLU A 203 7.32 -16.62 -3.04
CA GLU A 203 7.55 -17.22 -1.72
C GLU A 203 8.71 -16.52 -0.98
N LEU A 204 9.80 -16.19 -1.69
CA LEU A 204 10.95 -15.49 -1.12
C LEU A 204 10.62 -14.05 -0.70
N THR A 205 9.83 -13.35 -1.51
CA THR A 205 9.46 -11.94 -1.22
C THR A 205 8.51 -11.85 -0.02
N VAL A 206 7.64 -12.84 0.14
CA VAL A 206 6.62 -12.88 1.20
C VAL A 206 7.13 -13.48 2.50
N SER A 207 8.22 -14.28 2.46
CA SER A 207 8.84 -14.82 3.68
C SER A 207 9.29 -13.74 4.67
N GLY A 208 9.28 -12.48 4.25
CA GLY A 208 9.70 -11.35 5.07
C GLY A 208 11.21 -11.10 5.04
N ASP A 209 12.00 -12.05 4.52
CA ASP A 209 13.46 -11.96 4.46
C ASP A 209 13.94 -10.88 3.49
N LEU A 210 13.14 -10.56 2.48
CA LEU A 210 13.46 -9.54 1.46
C LEU A 210 12.85 -8.16 1.73
N ARG A 211 12.16 -7.94 2.84
CA ARG A 211 11.49 -6.67 3.16
C ARG A 211 12.45 -5.50 3.43
N ASN A 212 13.72 -5.77 3.65
CA ASN A 212 14.74 -4.74 3.82
C ASN A 212 15.70 -4.75 2.63
N PHE A 213 15.92 -3.59 2.01
CA PHE A 213 16.94 -3.41 1.00
C PHE A 213 18.32 -3.60 1.65
N SER A 214 18.88 -4.80 1.55
CA SER A 214 20.24 -5.12 1.92
C SER A 214 20.96 -5.76 0.75
N LEU A 215 22.28 -5.69 0.73
CA LEU A 215 23.10 -6.36 -0.29
C LEU A 215 22.85 -7.88 -0.30
N GLU A 216 22.63 -8.45 0.88
CA GLU A 216 22.35 -9.86 1.09
C GLU A 216 21.01 -10.26 0.47
N ASN A 217 19.97 -9.44 0.66
CA ASN A 217 18.64 -9.64 0.06
C ASN A 217 18.67 -9.48 -1.45
N LEU A 218 19.45 -8.54 -1.98
CA LEU A 218 19.64 -8.38 -3.42
C LEU A 218 20.35 -9.61 -4.03
N GLN A 219 21.32 -10.18 -3.32
CA GLN A 219 22.00 -11.42 -3.74
C GLN A 219 21.04 -12.63 -3.68
N ALA A 220 20.24 -12.75 -2.62
CA ALA A 220 19.23 -13.80 -2.48
C ALA A 220 18.22 -13.74 -3.63
N MET A 221 17.73 -12.57 -3.97
CA MET A 221 16.82 -12.31 -5.08
C MET A 221 17.46 -12.64 -6.43
N THR A 222 18.70 -12.22 -6.66
CA THR A 222 19.44 -12.56 -7.89
C THR A 222 19.65 -14.07 -8.03
N ASN A 223 19.94 -14.76 -6.94
CA ASN A 223 20.09 -16.21 -6.93
C ASN A 223 18.75 -16.92 -7.19
N ALA A 224 17.66 -16.43 -6.63
CA ALA A 224 16.32 -16.96 -6.88
C ALA A 224 15.92 -16.82 -8.36
N LEU A 225 16.19 -15.66 -8.98
CA LEU A 225 15.99 -15.46 -10.42
C LEU A 225 16.79 -16.45 -11.28
N ARG A 226 18.08 -16.64 -10.96
CA ARG A 226 18.91 -17.64 -11.66
C ARG A 226 18.38 -19.06 -11.51
N GLN A 227 17.75 -19.37 -10.37
CA GLN A 227 17.13 -20.68 -10.10
C GLN A 227 15.84 -20.91 -10.88
N LEU A 228 15.15 -19.86 -11.35
CA LEU A 228 13.93 -20.00 -12.18
C LEU A 228 14.20 -20.78 -13.47
N ARG A 229 15.44 -20.74 -13.99
CA ARG A 229 15.84 -21.42 -15.22
C ARG A 229 14.82 -21.22 -16.35
N LEU A 230 14.55 -19.96 -16.66
CA LEU A 230 13.64 -19.61 -17.74
C LEU A 230 14.19 -20.18 -19.07
N THR A 231 13.31 -20.77 -19.85
CA THR A 231 13.63 -21.17 -21.21
C THR A 231 13.84 -19.93 -22.10
N PRO A 232 14.43 -20.06 -23.28
CA PRO A 232 14.53 -18.95 -24.23
C PRO A 232 13.17 -18.37 -24.63
N GLU A 233 12.10 -19.18 -24.63
CA GLU A 233 10.75 -18.76 -24.91
C GLU A 233 10.17 -17.93 -23.75
N GLU A 234 10.23 -18.44 -22.53
CA GLU A 234 9.81 -17.73 -21.32
C GLU A 234 10.57 -16.40 -21.15
N THR A 235 11.88 -16.38 -21.42
CA THR A 235 12.69 -15.16 -21.41
C THR A 235 12.19 -14.15 -22.44
N ARG A 236 11.92 -14.60 -23.67
CA ARG A 236 11.41 -13.74 -24.73
C ARG A 236 10.03 -13.16 -24.37
N ASP A 237 9.12 -13.98 -23.82
CA ASP A 237 7.77 -13.57 -23.49
C ASP A 237 7.73 -12.64 -22.28
N THR A 238 8.58 -12.89 -21.28
CA THR A 238 8.83 -11.95 -20.16
C THR A 238 9.35 -10.61 -20.66
N ASN A 239 10.37 -10.61 -21.54
CA ASN A 239 10.91 -9.38 -22.11
C ASN A 239 9.85 -8.64 -22.96
N ARG A 240 9.03 -9.36 -23.73
CA ARG A 240 7.94 -8.75 -24.49
C ARG A 240 6.93 -8.06 -23.56
N LEU A 241 6.55 -8.70 -22.46
CA LEU A 241 5.65 -8.10 -21.46
C LEU A 241 6.28 -6.82 -20.89
N LEU A 242 7.52 -6.88 -20.39
CA LEU A 242 8.14 -5.76 -19.68
C LEU A 242 8.44 -4.56 -20.59
N PHE A 243 8.82 -4.78 -21.85
CA PHE A 243 9.23 -3.70 -22.75
C PHE A 243 8.11 -3.22 -23.69
N HIS A 244 7.05 -4.00 -23.86
CA HIS A 244 5.94 -3.63 -24.77
C HIS A 244 4.57 -3.79 -24.13
N GLY A 245 4.36 -4.85 -23.34
CA GLY A 245 3.09 -5.11 -22.67
C GLY A 245 2.76 -4.09 -21.58
N MET A 246 3.78 -3.59 -20.89
CA MET A 246 3.61 -2.62 -19.79
C MET A 246 2.96 -1.31 -20.25
N ASP A 247 3.29 -0.81 -21.45
CA ASP A 247 2.63 0.40 -21.98
C ASP A 247 1.13 0.20 -22.21
N VAL A 248 0.73 -1.01 -22.60
CA VAL A 248 -0.70 -1.37 -22.79
C VAL A 248 -1.38 -1.48 -21.41
N ILE A 249 -0.80 -2.25 -20.51
CA ILE A 249 -1.33 -2.45 -19.15
C ILE A 249 -1.51 -1.11 -18.43
N CYS A 250 -0.48 -0.27 -18.42
CA CYS A 250 -0.54 1.03 -17.73
C CYS A 250 -1.56 1.98 -18.36
N ARG A 251 -1.73 1.98 -19.68
CA ARG A 251 -2.74 2.79 -20.36
C ARG A 251 -4.15 2.33 -20.04
N ASP A 252 -4.39 1.01 -20.05
CA ASP A 252 -5.71 0.44 -19.77
C ASP A 252 -6.07 0.66 -18.29
N ALA A 253 -5.11 0.46 -17.38
CA ALA A 253 -5.24 0.77 -15.96
C ALA A 253 -5.54 2.26 -15.73
N TYR A 254 -4.82 3.16 -16.39
CA TYR A 254 -5.08 4.59 -16.31
C TYR A 254 -6.51 4.93 -16.72
N THR A 255 -6.99 4.35 -17.81
CA THR A 255 -8.37 4.54 -18.29
C THR A 255 -9.38 4.06 -17.25
N GLN A 256 -9.15 2.91 -16.64
CA GLN A 256 -10.04 2.37 -15.60
C GLN A 256 -10.07 3.27 -14.36
N VAL A 257 -8.92 3.63 -13.81
CA VAL A 257 -8.86 4.46 -12.60
C VAL A 257 -9.47 5.84 -12.85
N THR A 258 -9.17 6.48 -13.99
CA THR A 258 -9.72 7.81 -14.32
C THR A 258 -11.21 7.79 -14.61
N THR A 259 -11.77 6.63 -14.98
CA THR A 259 -13.22 6.42 -15.10
C THR A 259 -13.85 6.16 -13.73
N ASN A 260 -13.26 5.31 -12.91
CA ASN A 260 -13.88 4.84 -11.67
C ASN A 260 -13.75 5.86 -10.52
N LEU A 261 -12.62 6.57 -10.41
CA LEU A 261 -12.38 7.48 -9.27
C LEU A 261 -13.42 8.61 -9.15
N PRO A 262 -13.84 9.30 -10.23
CA PRO A 262 -14.95 10.26 -10.15
C PRO A 262 -16.27 9.63 -9.71
N LEU A 263 -16.55 8.39 -10.16
CA LEU A 263 -17.76 7.66 -9.77
C LEU A 263 -17.71 7.26 -8.28
N ILE A 264 -16.56 6.82 -7.78
CA ILE A 264 -16.35 6.54 -6.35
C ILE A 264 -16.66 7.78 -5.52
N LEU A 265 -16.13 8.94 -5.90
CA LEU A 265 -16.43 10.20 -5.20
C LEU A 265 -17.91 10.52 -5.24
N GLN A 266 -18.56 10.34 -6.38
CA GLN A 266 -19.99 10.58 -6.53
C GLN A 266 -20.82 9.66 -5.62
N GLU A 267 -20.48 8.37 -5.54
CA GLU A 267 -21.21 7.42 -4.69
C GLU A 267 -20.96 7.71 -3.20
N ILE A 268 -19.73 8.09 -2.81
CA ILE A 268 -19.45 8.52 -1.43
C ILE A 268 -20.27 9.77 -1.09
N ARG A 269 -20.37 10.76 -1.98
CA ARG A 269 -21.18 11.98 -1.75
C ARG A 269 -22.67 11.70 -1.62
N LYS A 270 -23.21 10.64 -2.24
CA LYS A 270 -24.59 10.19 -2.03
C LYS A 270 -24.80 9.59 -0.63
N LEU A 271 -23.79 8.88 -0.12
CA LEU A 271 -23.84 8.28 1.22
C LEU A 271 -23.57 9.32 2.32
N ASN A 272 -22.66 10.24 2.06
CA ASN A 272 -22.15 11.23 3.00
C ASN A 272 -21.77 12.52 2.25
N PRO A 273 -22.68 13.51 2.16
CA PRO A 273 -22.42 14.76 1.44
C PRO A 273 -21.39 15.66 2.13
N ASP A 274 -21.24 15.53 3.46
CA ASP A 274 -20.52 16.49 4.30
C ASP A 274 -19.07 16.06 4.60
N ALA A 275 -18.71 14.81 4.36
CA ALA A 275 -17.36 14.30 4.66
C ALA A 275 -16.25 15.11 3.96
N THR A 276 -15.17 15.39 4.66
CA THR A 276 -13.92 15.83 4.05
C THR A 276 -13.25 14.65 3.36
N ILE A 277 -13.01 14.73 2.05
CA ILE A 277 -12.40 13.65 1.27
C ILE A 277 -10.95 14.01 0.92
N LEU A 278 -10.04 13.09 1.19
CA LEU A 278 -8.62 13.20 0.87
C LEU A 278 -8.26 12.18 -0.21
N LEU A 279 -7.95 12.65 -1.43
CA LEU A 279 -7.38 11.80 -2.48
C LEU A 279 -5.90 11.66 -2.24
N VAL A 280 -5.49 10.56 -1.66
CA VAL A 280 -4.08 10.24 -1.41
C VAL A 280 -3.46 9.78 -2.72
N GLY A 281 -2.40 10.46 -3.13
CA GLY A 281 -1.70 10.20 -4.38
C GLY A 281 -0.90 8.89 -4.34
N TRP A 282 -0.09 8.72 -5.36
CA TRP A 282 0.74 7.53 -5.56
C TRP A 282 2.22 7.87 -5.52
N TYR A 283 3.01 6.92 -5.09
CA TYR A 283 4.44 6.86 -5.28
C TYR A 283 4.76 5.84 -6.38
N ASP A 284 5.89 6.00 -7.03
CA ASP A 284 6.38 5.03 -8.01
C ASP A 284 7.37 4.08 -7.32
N PRO A 285 7.02 2.80 -7.12
CA PRO A 285 7.91 1.83 -6.49
C PRO A 285 9.05 1.41 -7.41
N VAL A 286 8.91 1.61 -8.74
CA VAL A 286 9.87 1.15 -9.75
C VAL A 286 10.19 2.27 -10.76
N PRO A 287 10.84 3.35 -10.33
CA PRO A 287 11.04 4.56 -11.16
C PRO A 287 11.91 4.32 -12.41
N LEU A 288 12.56 3.17 -12.51
CA LEU A 288 13.35 2.78 -13.68
C LEU A 288 12.53 2.24 -14.86
N LEU A 289 11.25 1.92 -14.66
CA LEU A 289 10.33 1.49 -15.71
C LEU A 289 9.55 2.68 -16.28
N PRO A 290 9.82 3.13 -17.52
CA PRO A 290 9.21 4.37 -18.03
C PRO A 290 7.69 4.35 -18.11
N ALA A 291 7.08 3.19 -18.43
CA ALA A 291 5.62 3.05 -18.50
C ALA A 291 4.99 3.21 -17.11
N TRP A 292 5.60 2.60 -16.10
CA TRP A 292 5.18 2.64 -14.71
C TRP A 292 5.31 4.04 -14.11
N ASN A 293 6.47 4.67 -14.33
CA ASN A 293 6.69 6.05 -13.90
C ASN A 293 5.66 7.01 -14.51
N ARG A 294 5.40 6.89 -15.82
CA ARG A 294 4.37 7.68 -16.50
C ARG A 294 3.00 7.46 -15.89
N TYR A 295 2.62 6.21 -15.65
CA TYR A 295 1.33 5.84 -15.05
C TYR A 295 1.09 6.57 -13.73
N PHE A 296 2.01 6.48 -12.77
CA PHE A 296 1.84 7.13 -11.47
C PHE A 296 1.93 8.66 -11.54
N CYS A 297 2.77 9.20 -12.43
CA CYS A 297 2.81 10.64 -12.67
C CYS A 297 1.49 11.17 -13.24
N ASP A 298 0.90 10.46 -14.19
CA ASP A 298 -0.37 10.84 -14.81
C ASP A 298 -1.54 10.69 -13.85
N LEU A 299 -1.59 9.64 -13.03
CA LEU A 299 -2.59 9.47 -11.97
C LEU A 299 -2.51 10.61 -10.93
N ASN A 300 -1.32 10.96 -10.47
CA ASN A 300 -1.14 12.06 -9.53
C ASN A 300 -1.63 13.40 -10.13
N ARG A 301 -1.37 13.66 -11.41
CA ARG A 301 -1.88 14.83 -12.12
C ARG A 301 -3.40 14.81 -12.18
N PHE A 302 -3.97 13.70 -12.62
CA PHE A 302 -5.42 13.51 -12.71
C PHE A 302 -6.11 13.71 -11.36
N ALA A 303 -5.63 13.07 -10.29
CA ALA A 303 -6.23 13.19 -8.97
C ALA A 303 -6.17 14.63 -8.43
N LYS A 304 -5.06 15.34 -8.69
CA LYS A 304 -4.93 16.76 -8.33
C LYS A 304 -5.93 17.64 -9.09
N GLU A 305 -6.12 17.38 -10.38
CA GLU A 305 -7.09 18.10 -11.21
C GLU A 305 -8.53 17.78 -10.79
N LEU A 306 -8.84 16.51 -10.50
CA LEU A 306 -10.13 16.06 -10.03
C LEU A 306 -10.49 16.69 -8.67
N ALA A 307 -9.56 16.70 -7.71
CA ALA A 307 -9.76 17.32 -6.41
C ALA A 307 -10.05 18.83 -6.54
N ALA A 308 -9.33 19.51 -7.42
CA ALA A 308 -9.54 20.95 -7.64
C ALA A 308 -10.93 21.30 -8.23
N GLN A 309 -11.66 20.31 -8.77
CA GLN A 309 -12.99 20.48 -9.36
C GLN A 309 -14.12 20.06 -8.42
N GLN A 310 -13.81 19.53 -7.24
CA GLN A 310 -14.76 18.95 -6.30
C GLN A 310 -14.67 19.67 -4.95
N GLU A 311 -15.80 20.18 -4.47
CA GLU A 311 -15.88 20.78 -3.14
C GLU A 311 -15.65 19.75 -2.03
N GLY A 312 -14.89 20.12 -1.02
CA GLY A 312 -14.57 19.22 0.12
C GLY A 312 -13.65 18.05 -0.26
N VAL A 313 -12.96 18.11 -1.41
CA VAL A 313 -11.97 17.12 -1.83
C VAL A 313 -10.59 17.75 -1.92
N THR A 314 -9.61 17.15 -1.26
CA THR A 314 -8.23 17.63 -1.24
C THR A 314 -7.28 16.53 -1.74
N TYR A 315 -6.38 16.88 -2.67
CA TYR A 315 -5.31 15.99 -3.10
C TYR A 315 -4.14 16.00 -2.13
N VAL A 316 -3.68 14.81 -1.71
CA VAL A 316 -2.57 14.61 -0.77
C VAL A 316 -1.38 13.98 -1.50
N PRO A 317 -0.29 14.72 -1.76
CA PRO A 317 0.88 14.19 -2.46
C PRO A 317 1.70 13.25 -1.56
N VAL A 318 2.01 12.04 -2.05
CA VAL A 318 2.83 11.04 -1.33
C VAL A 318 3.98 10.49 -2.16
N THR A 319 4.43 11.23 -3.16
CA THR A 319 5.42 10.79 -4.16
C THR A 319 6.74 10.29 -3.55
N PHE A 320 7.15 10.81 -2.40
CA PHE A 320 8.42 10.44 -1.74
C PHE A 320 8.27 9.37 -0.67
N THR A 321 7.25 8.53 -0.77
CA THR A 321 7.05 7.40 0.14
C THR A 321 8.20 6.40 0.01
N GLN A 322 8.83 6.08 1.14
CA GLN A 322 9.85 5.05 1.19
C GLN A 322 9.21 3.67 1.18
N THR A 323 9.66 2.81 0.26
CA THR A 323 9.17 1.45 0.09
C THR A 323 10.19 0.40 0.49
N SER A 324 9.71 -0.80 0.79
CA SER A 324 10.48 -2.03 0.88
C SER A 324 10.64 -2.68 -0.51
N SER A 325 11.32 -3.82 -0.56
CA SER A 325 11.55 -4.57 -1.82
C SER A 325 10.27 -5.17 -2.43
N ASP A 326 9.19 -5.24 -1.65
CA ASP A 326 7.87 -5.68 -2.10
C ASP A 326 6.96 -4.50 -2.51
N ALA A 327 7.57 -3.33 -2.71
CA ALA A 327 6.94 -2.06 -3.08
C ALA A 327 5.93 -1.48 -2.07
N HIS A 328 5.64 -2.17 -0.97
CA HIS A 328 4.82 -1.60 0.09
C HIS A 328 5.59 -0.57 0.93
N PRO A 329 4.91 0.43 1.53
CA PRO A 329 5.58 1.42 2.36
C PRO A 329 6.27 0.78 3.56
N THR A 330 7.49 1.23 3.85
CA THR A 330 8.13 0.93 5.13
C THR A 330 7.43 1.70 6.27
N VAL A 331 7.80 1.43 7.52
CA VAL A 331 7.35 2.25 8.67
C VAL A 331 7.59 3.75 8.44
N ARG A 332 8.71 4.11 7.81
CA ARG A 332 8.99 5.52 7.44
C ARG A 332 8.08 6.00 6.31
N GLY A 333 7.77 5.12 5.36
CA GLY A 333 6.81 5.40 4.29
C GLY A 333 5.42 5.68 4.85
N HIS A 334 4.90 4.82 5.72
CA HIS A 334 3.63 5.05 6.40
C HIS A 334 3.60 6.35 7.21
N ARG A 335 4.67 6.66 7.95
CA ARG A 335 4.79 7.94 8.66
C ARG A 335 4.79 9.14 7.72
N TYR A 336 5.43 9.02 6.57
CA TYR A 336 5.41 10.08 5.56
C TYR A 336 3.99 10.31 5.02
N ILE A 337 3.27 9.24 4.64
CA ILE A 337 1.87 9.31 4.19
C ILE A 337 0.99 9.97 5.26
N ALA A 338 1.09 9.53 6.52
CA ALA A 338 0.31 10.09 7.63
C ALA A 338 0.59 11.60 7.81
N ASN A 339 1.85 12.02 7.75
CA ASN A 339 2.20 13.44 7.86
C ASN A 339 1.63 14.28 6.73
N GLN A 340 1.58 13.75 5.49
CA GLN A 340 0.95 14.44 4.37
C GLN A 340 -0.57 14.60 4.57
N ILE A 341 -1.24 13.54 5.04
CA ILE A 341 -2.67 13.55 5.36
C ILE A 341 -2.95 14.59 6.46
N LEU A 342 -2.24 14.52 7.60
CA LEU A 342 -2.39 15.47 8.70
C LEU A 342 -2.07 16.92 8.30
N SER A 343 -1.18 17.13 7.34
CA SER A 343 -0.88 18.46 6.81
C SER A 343 -1.99 19.01 5.91
N ALA A 344 -2.70 18.14 5.20
CA ALA A 344 -3.81 18.51 4.34
C ALA A 344 -5.10 18.84 5.12
N LEU A 345 -5.17 18.45 6.40
CA LEU A 345 -6.30 18.72 7.30
C LEU A 345 -6.13 20.01 8.14
N LYS A 346 -4.99 20.69 8.04
CA LYS A 346 -4.72 21.98 8.70
C LYS A 346 -5.18 23.14 7.85
#